data_e70eeebcb297c0eb16fa24b0f80e27a3
#
_entry.id   e70eeebcb297c0eb16fa24b0f80e27a3
#
_cell.length_a   1.000
_cell.length_b   1.000
_cell.length_c   1.000
_cell.angle_alpha   90.00
_cell.angle_beta   90.00
_cell.angle_gamma   90.00
#
_symmetry.space_group_name_H-M   'P 1'
#
loop_
_entity.id
_entity.type
_entity.pdbx_description
1 polymer ?
#
loop_
_entity_poly.entity_id
_entity_poly.type
_entity_poly.pdbx_seq_one_letter_code
_entity_poly.pdbx_strand_id
1 'polypeptide(L)'
;MKPWKIGLSTGCFYSRPILSVLDEIRASGFDCIEICSFPAHLDYHNRNNFARAGEKIHALGIRPVSLHAPFADKIDITALDPTQRETAVSELLAACEAAVAMGCENLVLHPGPERSGRPPEEEFLARMRNAAESLNTVANRCCQLGIHLLLENMLPHLLFGHTNDMLYLLGSIRHCEVGACLDTGHAHLSRELGMVIHKLSGHLHLIHVNDNRGDRDDHLAPGEGHIDWPWLMSELKRCHFGGTLILELSSRENESVPAMLARARHARDFLTALM
;
A
#
# COMPACT_ATOMS: atom_id res chain seq x y z
N MET A 1 10.99 -22.64 -2.71
CA MET A 1 9.82 -21.73 -2.68
C MET A 1 9.47 -21.34 -4.12
N LYS A 2 8.21 -21.07 -4.43
CA LYS A 2 7.88 -20.45 -5.72
C LYS A 2 8.47 -19.04 -5.73
N PRO A 3 8.97 -18.54 -6.87
CA PRO A 3 9.45 -17.16 -6.96
C PRO A 3 8.29 -16.20 -6.65
N TRP A 4 8.60 -15.11 -5.96
CA TRP A 4 7.61 -14.08 -5.67
C TRP A 4 7.12 -13.43 -6.96
N LYS A 5 5.85 -13.05 -6.99
CA LYS A 5 5.35 -12.21 -8.07
C LYS A 5 5.73 -10.76 -7.81
N ILE A 6 6.10 -10.06 -8.88
CA ILE A 6 6.41 -8.63 -8.83
C ILE A 6 5.39 -7.90 -9.69
N GLY A 7 4.56 -7.10 -9.03
CA GLY A 7 3.57 -6.22 -9.65
C GLY A 7 4.02 -4.77 -9.70
N LEU A 8 3.16 -3.93 -10.24
CA LEU A 8 3.36 -2.48 -10.33
C LEU A 8 2.20 -1.76 -9.66
N SER A 9 2.49 -0.81 -8.77
CA SER A 9 1.48 0.16 -8.31
C SER A 9 1.17 1.14 -9.44
N THR A 10 -0.11 1.31 -9.75
CA THR A 10 -0.56 2.29 -10.73
C THR A 10 -0.42 3.73 -10.22
N GLY A 11 -0.03 3.90 -8.95
CA GLY A 11 0.29 5.18 -8.33
C GLY A 11 1.33 5.99 -9.09
N CYS A 12 2.27 5.34 -9.79
CA CYS A 12 3.20 6.04 -10.67
C CYS A 12 2.51 6.81 -11.84
N PHE A 13 1.21 6.58 -12.05
CA PHE A 13 0.37 7.25 -13.04
C PHE A 13 -0.80 8.00 -12.43
N TYR A 14 -0.75 8.36 -11.14
CA TYR A 14 -1.85 8.93 -10.35
C TYR A 14 -2.56 10.14 -11.02
N SER A 15 -1.86 10.90 -11.85
CA SER A 15 -2.41 12.05 -12.57
C SER A 15 -3.11 11.71 -13.90
N ARG A 16 -3.16 10.42 -14.27
CA ARG A 16 -3.78 9.94 -15.51
C ARG A 16 -4.91 8.96 -15.20
N PRO A 17 -6.03 8.97 -15.96
CA PRO A 17 -7.07 7.97 -15.78
C PRO A 17 -6.52 6.55 -15.95
N ILE A 18 -6.86 5.63 -15.06
CA ILE A 18 -6.36 4.25 -15.05
C ILE A 18 -6.58 3.54 -16.40
N LEU A 19 -7.74 3.74 -17.03
CA LEU A 19 -8.07 3.14 -18.33
C LEU A 19 -7.09 3.52 -19.45
N SER A 20 -6.39 4.65 -19.31
CA SER A 20 -5.44 5.13 -20.33
C SER A 20 -4.07 4.47 -20.24
N VAL A 21 -3.75 3.74 -19.16
CA VAL A 21 -2.42 3.15 -18.94
C VAL A 21 -2.40 1.62 -18.85
N LEU A 22 -3.56 0.97 -18.68
CA LEU A 22 -3.64 -0.48 -18.48
C LEU A 22 -3.07 -1.30 -19.65
N ASP A 23 -3.33 -0.91 -20.90
CA ASP A 23 -2.80 -1.61 -22.08
C ASP A 23 -1.27 -1.57 -22.11
N GLU A 24 -0.68 -0.41 -21.83
CA GLU A 24 0.77 -0.21 -21.80
C GLU A 24 1.41 -0.98 -20.61
N ILE A 25 0.77 -0.99 -19.44
CA ILE A 25 1.21 -1.79 -18.29
C ILE A 25 1.25 -3.28 -18.68
N ARG A 26 0.18 -3.80 -19.29
CA ARG A 26 0.13 -5.19 -19.73
C ARG A 26 1.17 -5.51 -20.81
N ALA A 27 1.31 -4.65 -21.81
CA ALA A 27 2.30 -4.79 -22.86
C ALA A 27 3.75 -4.75 -22.33
N SER A 28 3.97 -4.09 -21.19
CA SER A 28 5.26 -4.06 -20.48
C SER A 28 5.56 -5.32 -19.66
N GLY A 29 4.67 -6.31 -19.69
CA GLY A 29 4.88 -7.61 -19.05
C GLY A 29 4.55 -7.62 -17.55
N PHE A 30 3.80 -6.65 -17.04
CA PHE A 30 3.21 -6.74 -15.70
C PHE A 30 1.87 -7.47 -15.78
N ASP A 31 1.78 -8.59 -15.06
CA ASP A 31 0.58 -9.43 -14.97
C ASP A 31 -0.17 -9.25 -13.64
N CYS A 32 0.35 -8.45 -12.73
CA CYS A 32 -0.31 -8.06 -11.49
C CYS A 32 -0.04 -6.59 -11.14
N ILE A 33 -1.03 -5.96 -10.54
CA ILE A 33 -1.00 -4.53 -10.18
C ILE A 33 -1.58 -4.30 -8.81
N GLU A 34 -1.16 -3.19 -8.20
CA GLU A 34 -1.92 -2.47 -7.20
C GLU A 34 -2.59 -1.27 -7.85
N ILE A 35 -3.83 -0.98 -7.46
CA ILE A 35 -4.59 0.14 -8.00
C ILE A 35 -4.52 1.32 -7.03
N CYS A 36 -4.15 2.50 -7.53
CA CYS A 36 -4.16 3.74 -6.77
C CYS A 36 -5.57 4.37 -6.79
N SER A 37 -6.06 4.78 -5.63
CA SER A 37 -7.39 5.41 -5.45
C SER A 37 -7.39 6.93 -5.62
N PHE A 38 -6.32 7.52 -6.16
CA PHE A 38 -6.27 8.97 -6.37
C PHE A 38 -7.37 9.42 -7.34
N PRO A 39 -8.18 10.46 -7.05
CA PRO A 39 -9.39 10.80 -7.81
C PRO A 39 -9.18 11.05 -9.31
N ALA A 40 -8.04 11.61 -9.72
CA ALA A 40 -7.70 11.82 -11.13
C ALA A 40 -7.38 10.50 -11.85
N HIS A 41 -6.99 9.46 -11.10
CA HIS A 41 -6.64 8.13 -11.61
C HIS A 41 -7.84 7.20 -11.59
N LEU A 42 -8.48 7.07 -10.44
CA LEU A 42 -9.66 6.24 -10.21
C LEU A 42 -10.65 6.94 -9.28
N ASP A 43 -11.82 7.28 -9.81
CA ASP A 43 -12.93 7.76 -9.00
C ASP A 43 -13.66 6.56 -8.36
N TYR A 44 -13.25 6.21 -7.14
CA TYR A 44 -13.81 5.08 -6.37
C TYR A 44 -15.24 5.35 -5.84
N HIS A 45 -15.77 6.56 -5.97
CA HIS A 45 -17.19 6.87 -5.73
C HIS A 45 -18.06 6.64 -6.97
N ASN A 46 -17.46 6.61 -8.15
CA ASN A 46 -18.19 6.44 -9.40
C ASN A 46 -18.23 4.97 -9.82
N ARG A 47 -19.36 4.30 -9.56
CA ARG A 47 -19.53 2.88 -9.86
C ARG A 47 -19.23 2.53 -11.31
N ASN A 48 -19.62 3.37 -12.25
CA ASN A 48 -19.34 3.12 -13.67
C ASN A 48 -17.84 3.23 -13.99
N ASN A 49 -17.12 4.11 -13.29
CA ASN A 49 -15.68 4.28 -13.47
C ASN A 49 -14.92 3.04 -13.02
N PHE A 50 -15.11 2.60 -11.77
CA PHE A 50 -14.38 1.43 -11.26
C PHE A 50 -14.88 0.10 -11.87
N ALA A 51 -16.16 -0.04 -12.25
CA ALA A 51 -16.64 -1.24 -12.95
C ALA A 51 -15.93 -1.40 -14.31
N ARG A 52 -15.86 -0.32 -15.12
CA ARG A 52 -15.14 -0.32 -16.40
C ARG A 52 -13.64 -0.61 -16.23
N ALA A 53 -13.02 -0.10 -15.14
CA ALA A 53 -11.64 -0.43 -14.83
C ALA A 53 -11.48 -1.92 -14.55
N GLY A 54 -12.34 -2.52 -13.72
CA GLY A 54 -12.36 -3.95 -13.42
C GLY A 54 -12.55 -4.82 -14.68
N GLU A 55 -13.53 -4.48 -15.53
CA GLU A 55 -13.75 -5.17 -16.81
C GLU A 55 -12.49 -5.14 -17.71
N LYS A 56 -11.84 -3.97 -17.82
CA LYS A 56 -10.62 -3.84 -18.63
C LYS A 56 -9.46 -4.62 -18.04
N ILE A 57 -9.25 -4.57 -16.72
CA ILE A 57 -8.22 -5.33 -15.99
C ILE A 57 -8.42 -6.83 -16.26
N HIS A 58 -9.65 -7.30 -16.11
CA HIS A 58 -9.99 -8.71 -16.36
C HIS A 58 -9.75 -9.11 -17.84
N ALA A 59 -10.20 -8.29 -18.79
CA ALA A 59 -10.02 -8.54 -20.23
C ALA A 59 -8.55 -8.61 -20.64
N LEU A 60 -7.67 -7.87 -19.97
CA LEU A 60 -6.22 -7.91 -20.19
C LEU A 60 -5.51 -9.07 -19.47
N GLY A 61 -6.23 -9.85 -18.65
CA GLY A 61 -5.64 -10.90 -17.83
C GLY A 61 -4.65 -10.37 -16.80
N ILE A 62 -4.88 -9.17 -16.28
CA ILE A 62 -4.12 -8.58 -15.19
C ILE A 62 -4.78 -8.99 -13.87
N ARG A 63 -3.98 -9.38 -12.87
CA ARG A 63 -4.46 -9.67 -11.51
C ARG A 63 -4.38 -8.39 -10.67
N PRO A 64 -5.49 -7.81 -10.22
CA PRO A 64 -5.48 -6.69 -9.27
C PRO A 64 -5.24 -7.25 -7.87
N VAL A 65 -4.00 -7.13 -7.39
CA VAL A 65 -3.58 -7.68 -6.08
C VAL A 65 -4.22 -6.88 -4.94
N SER A 66 -4.24 -5.57 -5.08
CA SER A 66 -4.71 -4.64 -4.05
C SER A 66 -5.27 -3.36 -4.64
N LEU A 67 -6.13 -2.71 -3.87
CA LEU A 67 -6.42 -1.29 -3.99
C LEU A 67 -5.72 -0.58 -2.82
N HIS A 68 -4.90 0.42 -3.12
CA HIS A 68 -4.41 1.35 -2.11
C HIS A 68 -5.54 2.31 -1.75
N ALA A 69 -5.97 2.29 -0.49
CA ALA A 69 -7.05 3.13 0.00
C ALA A 69 -6.70 4.63 -0.12
N PRO A 70 -7.71 5.50 -0.21
CA PRO A 70 -7.45 6.93 -0.24
C PRO A 70 -6.83 7.41 1.06
N PHE A 71 -5.86 8.29 0.95
CA PHE A 71 -5.19 8.95 2.06
C PHE A 71 -5.10 10.46 1.79
N ALA A 72 -5.36 11.26 2.79
CA ALA A 72 -5.25 12.71 2.79
C ALA A 72 -5.47 13.21 4.22
N ASP A 73 -5.06 14.43 4.54
CA ASP A 73 -5.26 15.05 5.86
C ASP A 73 -6.72 15.01 6.37
N LYS A 74 -7.67 15.10 5.45
CA LYS A 74 -9.11 15.02 5.76
C LYS A 74 -9.64 13.59 5.95
N ILE A 75 -8.87 12.57 5.55
CA ILE A 75 -9.23 11.15 5.73
C ILE A 75 -8.48 10.65 6.98
N ASP A 76 -8.88 11.17 8.13
CA ASP A 76 -8.26 10.87 9.42
C ASP A 76 -9.16 9.97 10.27
N ILE A 77 -8.92 8.67 10.21
CA ILE A 77 -9.65 7.66 11.01
C ILE A 77 -9.31 7.73 12.51
N THR A 78 -8.34 8.56 12.88
CA THR A 78 -7.91 8.79 14.26
C THR A 78 -8.54 10.04 14.86
N ALA A 79 -9.27 10.84 14.06
CA ALA A 79 -9.77 12.16 14.44
C ALA A 79 -10.53 12.14 15.78
N LEU A 80 -10.27 13.16 16.61
CA LEU A 80 -10.98 13.31 17.88
C LEU A 80 -12.43 13.76 17.67
N ASP A 81 -12.68 14.52 16.60
CA ASP A 81 -14.03 14.86 16.17
C ASP A 81 -14.72 13.63 15.58
N PRO A 82 -15.87 13.16 16.15
CA PRO A 82 -16.55 11.98 15.66
C PRO A 82 -17.06 12.13 14.22
N THR A 83 -17.52 13.32 13.83
CA THR A 83 -18.08 13.55 12.48
C THR A 83 -16.97 13.44 11.41
N GLN A 84 -15.80 14.01 11.70
CA GLN A 84 -14.63 13.87 10.81
C GLN A 84 -14.23 12.41 10.69
N ARG A 85 -14.20 11.69 11.81
CA ARG A 85 -13.82 10.27 11.84
C ARG A 85 -14.82 9.40 11.07
N GLU A 86 -16.11 9.61 11.26
CA GLU A 86 -17.18 8.90 10.52
C GLU A 86 -17.08 9.15 9.02
N THR A 87 -16.79 10.39 8.61
CA THR A 87 -16.56 10.74 7.21
C THR A 87 -15.36 9.97 6.65
N ALA A 88 -14.22 9.95 7.38
CA ALA A 88 -13.04 9.21 6.96
C ALA A 88 -13.30 7.70 6.84
N VAL A 89 -14.03 7.10 7.78
CA VAL A 89 -14.43 5.68 7.71
C VAL A 89 -15.32 5.44 6.49
N SER A 90 -16.25 6.35 6.18
CA SER A 90 -17.14 6.22 5.01
C SER A 90 -16.35 6.22 3.68
N GLU A 91 -15.28 7.02 3.58
CA GLU A 91 -14.37 7.00 2.43
C GLU A 91 -13.70 5.63 2.26
N LEU A 92 -13.21 5.04 3.36
CA LEU A 92 -12.59 3.71 3.32
C LEU A 92 -13.59 2.60 2.99
N LEU A 93 -14.84 2.69 3.48
CA LEU A 93 -15.89 1.74 3.12
C LEU A 93 -16.24 1.82 1.63
N ALA A 94 -16.27 3.02 1.04
CA ALA A 94 -16.44 3.19 -0.40
C ALA A 94 -15.29 2.57 -1.20
N ALA A 95 -14.05 2.70 -0.70
CA ALA A 95 -12.89 2.06 -1.29
C ALA A 95 -12.96 0.52 -1.23
N CYS A 96 -13.50 -0.07 -0.15
CA CYS A 96 -13.75 -1.52 -0.06
C CYS A 96 -14.67 -2.00 -1.20
N GLU A 97 -15.76 -1.29 -1.46
CA GLU A 97 -16.71 -1.63 -2.54
C GLU A 97 -16.04 -1.56 -3.92
N ALA A 98 -15.25 -0.51 -4.16
CA ALA A 98 -14.52 -0.35 -5.41
C ALA A 98 -13.46 -1.46 -5.59
N ALA A 99 -12.74 -1.81 -4.52
CA ALA A 99 -11.73 -2.88 -4.54
C ALA A 99 -12.35 -4.21 -5.00
N VAL A 100 -13.44 -4.62 -4.38
CA VAL A 100 -14.15 -5.87 -4.74
C VAL A 100 -14.67 -5.83 -6.16
N ALA A 101 -15.29 -4.72 -6.57
CA ALA A 101 -15.85 -4.59 -7.92
C ALA A 101 -14.76 -4.66 -9.02
N MET A 102 -13.52 -4.32 -8.69
CA MET A 102 -12.37 -4.47 -9.59
C MET A 102 -11.67 -5.82 -9.47
N GLY A 103 -12.09 -6.68 -8.53
CA GLY A 103 -11.52 -7.99 -8.29
C GLY A 103 -10.24 -7.98 -7.44
N CYS A 104 -9.99 -6.92 -6.66
CA CYS A 104 -8.85 -6.86 -5.74
C CYS A 104 -8.98 -7.91 -4.63
N GLU A 105 -7.86 -8.46 -4.21
CA GLU A 105 -7.78 -9.41 -3.09
C GLU A 105 -7.56 -8.70 -1.75
N ASN A 106 -6.98 -7.50 -1.79
CA ASN A 106 -6.58 -6.75 -0.61
C ASN A 106 -6.98 -5.28 -0.72
N LEU A 107 -7.23 -4.66 0.43
CA LEU A 107 -7.24 -3.21 0.62
C LEU A 107 -6.02 -2.85 1.47
N VAL A 108 -5.10 -2.06 0.94
CA VAL A 108 -3.96 -1.50 1.68
C VAL A 108 -4.35 -0.12 2.20
N LEU A 109 -4.08 0.19 3.44
CA LEU A 109 -4.34 1.51 4.00
C LEU A 109 -3.29 1.95 5.03
N HIS A 110 -3.10 3.26 5.11
CA HIS A 110 -2.35 3.92 6.18
C HIS A 110 -3.19 3.96 7.46
N PRO A 111 -2.70 3.44 8.61
CA PRO A 111 -3.46 3.39 9.85
C PRO A 111 -3.65 4.75 10.54
N GLY A 112 -2.99 5.80 10.05
CA GLY A 112 -3.07 7.16 10.55
C GLY A 112 -3.01 8.21 9.44
N PRO A 113 -3.25 9.49 9.77
CA PRO A 113 -3.13 10.57 8.81
C PRO A 113 -1.66 10.88 8.50
N GLU A 114 -1.40 11.48 7.35
CA GLU A 114 -0.08 11.98 6.95
C GLU A 114 0.31 13.27 7.70
N ARG A 115 0.07 13.29 8.98
CA ARG A 115 0.34 14.42 9.86
C ARG A 115 1.62 14.19 10.63
N SER A 116 2.58 15.09 10.48
CA SER A 116 3.85 15.06 11.22
C SER A 116 3.68 15.35 12.70
N GLY A 117 4.48 14.65 13.50
CA GLY A 117 4.63 14.88 14.92
C GLY A 117 3.74 13.99 15.80
N ARG A 118 4.27 13.73 17.00
CA ARG A 118 3.57 12.98 18.03
C ARG A 118 2.85 13.95 18.96
N PRO A 119 1.51 13.88 19.08
CA PRO A 119 0.76 14.73 20.01
C PRO A 119 1.07 14.33 21.47
N PRO A 120 0.61 15.14 22.46
CA PRO A 120 0.68 14.75 23.88
C PRO A 120 0.10 13.35 24.11
N GLU A 121 0.60 12.64 25.13
CA GLU A 121 0.28 11.25 25.39
C GLU A 121 -1.22 10.97 25.47
N GLU A 122 -1.97 11.82 26.17
CA GLU A 122 -3.43 11.65 26.31
C GLU A 122 -4.14 11.71 24.95
N GLU A 123 -3.78 12.66 24.08
CA GLU A 123 -4.31 12.78 22.73
C GLU A 123 -3.86 11.58 21.89
N PHE A 124 -2.60 11.17 21.99
CA PHE A 124 -2.07 10.02 21.28
C PHE A 124 -2.86 8.73 21.59
N LEU A 125 -3.12 8.48 22.88
CA LEU A 125 -3.90 7.32 23.32
C LEU A 125 -5.37 7.40 22.86
N ALA A 126 -5.96 8.61 22.83
CA ALA A 126 -7.30 8.79 22.30
C ALA A 126 -7.35 8.49 20.80
N ARG A 127 -6.40 8.99 20.00
CA ARG A 127 -6.28 8.70 18.58
C ARG A 127 -6.02 7.23 18.29
N MET A 128 -5.22 6.56 19.12
CA MET A 128 -4.95 5.13 19.01
C MET A 128 -6.23 4.29 19.21
N ARG A 129 -7.06 4.65 20.20
CA ARG A 129 -8.38 4.00 20.41
C ARG A 129 -9.30 4.25 19.22
N ASN A 130 -9.39 5.49 18.74
CA ASN A 130 -10.22 5.84 17.60
C ASN A 130 -9.79 5.08 16.33
N ALA A 131 -8.48 4.99 16.08
CA ALA A 131 -7.94 4.18 14.98
C ALA A 131 -8.35 2.72 15.09
N ALA A 132 -8.20 2.13 16.28
CA ALA A 132 -8.57 0.72 16.51
C ALA A 132 -10.07 0.47 16.26
N GLU A 133 -10.97 1.38 16.69
CA GLU A 133 -12.42 1.30 16.42
C GLU A 133 -12.73 1.41 14.94
N SER A 134 -12.15 2.41 14.27
CA SER A 134 -12.32 2.64 12.84
C SER A 134 -11.82 1.47 12.01
N LEU A 135 -10.63 0.96 12.32
CA LEU A 135 -10.04 -0.19 11.65
C LEU A 135 -10.86 -1.46 11.83
N ASN A 136 -11.47 -1.68 13.01
CA ASN A 136 -12.41 -2.79 13.20
C ASN A 136 -13.62 -2.68 12.27
N THR A 137 -14.15 -1.46 12.06
CA THR A 137 -15.27 -1.23 11.14
C THR A 137 -14.87 -1.57 9.71
N VAL A 138 -13.70 -1.09 9.24
CA VAL A 138 -13.20 -1.34 7.88
C VAL A 138 -12.86 -2.83 7.70
N ALA A 139 -12.17 -3.45 8.67
CA ALA A 139 -11.82 -4.87 8.64
C ALA A 139 -13.06 -5.77 8.55
N ASN A 140 -14.10 -5.48 9.34
CA ASN A 140 -15.36 -6.19 9.25
C ASN A 140 -15.99 -6.08 7.85
N ARG A 141 -15.91 -4.90 7.23
CA ARG A 141 -16.40 -4.74 5.85
C ARG A 141 -15.58 -5.53 4.85
N CYS A 142 -14.25 -5.47 4.92
CA CYS A 142 -13.37 -6.28 4.09
C CYS A 142 -13.70 -7.78 4.22
N CYS A 143 -13.85 -8.27 5.45
CA CYS A 143 -14.21 -9.66 5.73
C CYS A 143 -15.55 -10.07 5.10
N GLN A 144 -16.59 -9.24 5.23
CA GLN A 144 -17.90 -9.47 4.59
C GLN A 144 -17.81 -9.54 3.06
N LEU A 145 -16.89 -8.79 2.48
CA LEU A 145 -16.66 -8.70 1.05
C LEU A 145 -15.66 -9.76 0.54
N GLY A 146 -15.02 -10.51 1.42
CA GLY A 146 -14.05 -11.56 1.06
C GLY A 146 -12.69 -11.03 0.59
N ILE A 147 -12.30 -9.81 1.02
CA ILE A 147 -10.98 -9.23 0.79
C ILE A 147 -10.24 -9.07 2.11
N HIS A 148 -8.90 -8.97 2.07
CA HIS A 148 -8.07 -8.75 3.24
C HIS A 148 -7.77 -7.27 3.46
N LEU A 149 -7.82 -6.82 4.71
CA LEU A 149 -7.28 -5.52 5.10
C LEU A 149 -5.80 -5.66 5.40
N LEU A 150 -4.97 -4.81 4.80
CA LEU A 150 -3.53 -4.73 5.06
C LEU A 150 -3.18 -3.34 5.59
N LEU A 151 -2.57 -3.29 6.76
CA LEU A 151 -2.05 -2.03 7.30
C LEU A 151 -0.63 -1.81 6.77
N GLU A 152 -0.34 -0.61 6.32
CA GLU A 152 0.99 -0.22 5.86
C GLU A 152 1.77 0.49 6.96
N ASN A 153 3.08 0.21 7.08
CA ASN A 153 3.94 0.94 8.01
C ASN A 153 4.16 2.37 7.53
N MET A 154 3.89 3.31 8.41
CA MET A 154 3.97 4.74 8.15
C MET A 154 5.43 5.25 8.16
N LEU A 155 5.64 6.42 7.55
CA LEU A 155 6.88 7.19 7.70
C LEU A 155 7.17 7.47 9.19
N PRO A 156 8.43 7.37 9.64
CA PRO A 156 8.78 7.38 11.07
C PRO A 156 8.43 8.69 11.80
N HIS A 157 8.26 9.79 11.07
CA HIS A 157 7.91 11.09 11.66
C HIS A 157 6.39 11.34 11.73
N LEU A 158 5.57 10.44 11.16
CA LEU A 158 4.12 10.55 11.16
C LEU A 158 3.49 9.91 12.41
N LEU A 159 2.22 10.18 12.62
CA LEU A 159 1.43 9.50 13.65
C LEU A 159 1.42 7.99 13.35
N PHE A 160 1.74 7.18 14.36
CA PHE A 160 1.91 5.72 14.23
C PHE A 160 3.08 5.27 13.32
N GLY A 161 4.09 6.14 13.12
CA GLY A 161 5.31 5.81 12.38
C GLY A 161 6.21 4.77 13.08
N HIS A 162 5.93 4.41 14.33
CA HIS A 162 6.67 3.37 15.04
C HIS A 162 6.03 1.99 14.83
N THR A 163 6.84 0.99 14.55
CA THR A 163 6.39 -0.40 14.32
C THR A 163 5.55 -0.95 15.48
N ASN A 164 5.86 -0.55 16.73
CA ASN A 164 5.08 -0.99 17.89
C ASN A 164 3.64 -0.45 17.88
N ASP A 165 3.42 0.76 17.34
CA ASP A 165 2.08 1.34 17.21
C ASP A 165 1.28 0.51 16.17
N MET A 166 1.91 0.15 15.06
CA MET A 166 1.30 -0.71 14.05
C MET A 166 0.95 -2.10 14.60
N LEU A 167 1.87 -2.72 15.37
CA LEU A 167 1.61 -4.02 16.02
C LEU A 167 0.45 -3.95 17.00
N TYR A 168 0.33 -2.85 17.75
CA TYR A 168 -0.81 -2.62 18.63
C TYR A 168 -2.12 -2.55 17.83
N LEU A 169 -2.14 -1.82 16.71
CA LEU A 169 -3.33 -1.69 15.86
C LEU A 169 -3.70 -3.04 15.23
N LEU A 170 -2.73 -3.80 14.69
CA LEU A 170 -2.97 -5.15 14.19
C LEU A 170 -3.58 -6.06 15.26
N GLY A 171 -3.03 -6.04 16.50
CA GLY A 171 -3.55 -6.82 17.63
C GLY A 171 -4.88 -6.32 18.19
N SER A 172 -5.32 -5.10 17.85
CA SER A 172 -6.58 -4.51 18.29
C SER A 172 -7.77 -4.84 17.37
N ILE A 173 -7.51 -5.36 16.18
CA ILE A 173 -8.55 -5.75 15.24
C ILE A 173 -9.07 -7.13 15.64
N ARG A 174 -10.40 -7.24 15.77
CA ARG A 174 -11.08 -8.43 16.26
C ARG A 174 -11.92 -9.06 15.15
N HIS A 175 -12.09 -10.38 15.22
CA HIS A 175 -13.04 -11.11 14.36
C HIS A 175 -12.68 -11.21 12.87
N CYS A 176 -11.61 -10.55 12.41
CA CYS A 176 -11.15 -10.61 11.03
C CYS A 176 -9.64 -10.79 11.00
N GLU A 177 -9.16 -11.56 10.03
CA GLU A 177 -7.74 -11.68 9.75
C GLU A 177 -7.28 -10.42 9.03
N VAL A 178 -6.26 -9.75 9.58
CA VAL A 178 -5.67 -8.53 9.04
C VAL A 178 -4.18 -8.72 8.92
N GLY A 179 -3.64 -8.31 7.78
CA GLY A 179 -2.21 -8.41 7.50
C GLY A 179 -1.50 -7.08 7.52
N ALA A 180 -0.23 -7.14 7.19
CA ALA A 180 0.64 -5.99 7.01
C ALA A 180 1.10 -5.87 5.56
N CYS A 181 1.16 -4.64 5.07
CA CYS A 181 1.95 -4.24 3.92
C CYS A 181 3.23 -3.61 4.45
N LEU A 182 4.40 -4.11 4.04
CA LEU A 182 5.68 -3.50 4.35
C LEU A 182 6.05 -2.54 3.23
N ASP A 183 6.09 -1.24 3.51
CA ASP A 183 6.80 -0.30 2.65
C ASP A 183 8.28 -0.27 3.02
N THR A 184 9.14 -0.61 2.04
CA THR A 184 10.58 -0.74 2.23
C THR A 184 11.27 0.61 2.42
N GLY A 185 10.79 1.66 1.76
CA GLY A 185 11.32 3.01 1.88
C GLY A 185 11.00 3.65 3.23
N HIS A 186 9.77 3.54 3.69
CA HIS A 186 9.35 4.00 5.03
C HIS A 186 10.17 3.30 6.12
N ALA A 187 10.31 1.98 6.00
CA ALA A 187 11.11 1.19 6.94
C ALA A 187 12.60 1.54 6.89
N HIS A 188 13.14 1.86 5.70
CA HIS A 188 14.54 2.30 5.55
C HIS A 188 14.77 3.66 6.21
N LEU A 189 13.84 4.59 6.06
CA LEU A 189 13.88 5.92 6.71
C LEU A 189 13.80 5.85 8.23
N SER A 190 13.20 4.80 8.80
CA SER A 190 13.24 4.56 10.25
C SER A 190 14.61 4.15 10.77
N ARG A 191 15.55 3.78 9.87
CA ARG A 191 16.86 3.18 10.17
C ARG A 191 16.77 1.84 10.91
N GLU A 192 15.61 1.22 10.91
CA GLU A 192 15.31 -0.03 11.61
C GLU A 192 14.72 -1.10 10.67
N LEU A 193 15.01 -1.02 9.35
CA LEU A 193 14.42 -1.89 8.31
C LEU A 193 14.42 -3.38 8.72
N GLY A 194 15.53 -3.89 9.24
CA GLY A 194 15.62 -5.28 9.70
C GLY A 194 14.70 -5.58 10.88
N MET A 195 14.58 -4.65 11.83
CA MET A 195 13.70 -4.81 12.97
C MET A 195 12.22 -4.76 12.55
N VAL A 196 11.87 -3.89 11.60
CA VAL A 196 10.51 -3.79 11.04
C VAL A 196 10.13 -5.11 10.38
N ILE A 197 10.97 -5.63 9.48
CA ILE A 197 10.77 -6.94 8.83
C ILE A 197 10.57 -8.04 9.86
N HIS A 198 11.47 -8.11 10.85
CA HIS A 198 11.41 -9.16 11.88
C HIS A 198 10.11 -9.10 12.69
N LYS A 199 9.71 -7.90 13.15
CA LYS A 199 8.50 -7.71 13.95
C LYS A 199 7.22 -7.99 13.16
N LEU A 200 7.20 -7.65 11.86
CA LEU A 200 6.02 -7.83 11.01
C LEU A 200 5.98 -9.20 10.31
N SER A 201 7.03 -10.03 10.41
CA SER A 201 7.20 -11.26 9.61
C SER A 201 5.98 -12.20 9.65
N GLY A 202 5.29 -12.33 10.79
CA GLY A 202 4.08 -13.15 10.94
C GLY A 202 2.81 -12.53 10.35
N HIS A 203 2.86 -11.28 9.90
CA HIS A 203 1.72 -10.52 9.40
C HIS A 203 1.88 -10.07 7.95
N LEU A 204 3.07 -10.29 7.33
CA LEU A 204 3.37 -9.79 5.99
C LEU A 204 2.60 -10.52 4.91
N HIS A 205 1.77 -9.80 4.17
CA HIS A 205 1.01 -10.28 3.02
C HIS A 205 1.45 -9.63 1.71
N LEU A 206 1.92 -8.39 1.77
CA LEU A 206 2.31 -7.58 0.63
C LEU A 206 3.51 -6.71 1.00
N ILE A 207 4.33 -6.37 0.02
CA ILE A 207 5.46 -5.46 0.20
C ILE A 207 5.41 -4.40 -0.90
N HIS A 208 5.34 -3.13 -0.51
CA HIS A 208 5.65 -1.99 -1.36
C HIS A 208 7.16 -1.86 -1.49
N VAL A 209 7.62 -2.00 -2.71
CA VAL A 209 9.04 -2.04 -3.05
C VAL A 209 9.42 -0.72 -3.69
N ASN A 210 10.12 0.09 -2.95
CA ASN A 210 10.74 1.33 -3.39
C ASN A 210 12.05 1.55 -2.65
N ASP A 211 12.89 2.44 -3.16
CA ASP A 211 14.21 2.78 -2.61
C ASP A 211 14.28 4.26 -2.27
N ASN A 212 15.18 4.64 -1.40
CA ASN A 212 15.50 6.02 -1.09
C ASN A 212 16.95 6.16 -0.58
N ARG A 213 17.42 7.40 -0.39
CA ARG A 213 18.79 7.68 0.06
C ARG A 213 18.91 7.84 1.57
N GLY A 214 17.84 7.57 2.34
CA GLY A 214 17.84 7.62 3.81
C GLY A 214 17.54 9.00 4.39
N ASP A 215 17.09 9.96 3.58
CA ASP A 215 16.79 11.33 3.99
C ASP A 215 15.33 11.75 3.70
N ARG A 216 14.71 11.17 2.68
CA ARG A 216 13.30 11.44 2.33
C ARG A 216 12.71 10.29 1.55
N ASP A 217 11.40 10.31 1.44
CA ASP A 217 10.60 9.31 0.75
C ASP A 217 10.59 9.58 -0.76
N ASP A 218 11.62 9.09 -1.44
CA ASP A 218 11.87 9.37 -2.86
C ASP A 218 11.10 8.41 -3.80
N HIS A 219 10.65 7.27 -3.32
CA HIS A 219 10.08 6.18 -4.14
C HIS A 219 10.93 5.86 -5.40
N LEU A 220 12.26 5.76 -5.22
CA LEU A 220 13.19 5.39 -6.28
C LEU A 220 13.00 3.92 -6.68
N ALA A 221 13.47 3.56 -7.87
CA ALA A 221 13.53 2.16 -8.26
C ALA A 221 14.58 1.40 -7.40
N PRO A 222 14.32 0.13 -7.06
CA PRO A 222 15.30 -0.71 -6.37
C PRO A 222 16.69 -0.66 -7.01
N GLY A 223 17.69 -0.33 -6.19
CA GLY A 223 19.08 -0.14 -6.61
C GLY A 223 19.44 1.29 -7.04
N GLU A 224 18.50 2.24 -7.06
CA GLU A 224 18.78 3.66 -7.29
C GLU A 224 19.03 4.45 -5.98
N GLY A 225 18.74 3.83 -4.83
CA GLY A 225 18.93 4.37 -3.49
C GLY A 225 20.00 3.63 -2.68
N HIS A 226 19.78 3.53 -1.37
CA HIS A 226 20.75 2.98 -0.44
C HIS A 226 20.29 1.70 0.28
N ILE A 227 19.13 1.12 -0.06
CA ILE A 227 18.67 -0.15 0.52
C ILE A 227 19.57 -1.28 0.02
N ASP A 228 20.08 -2.11 0.95
CA ASP A 228 20.81 -3.34 0.62
C ASP A 228 19.81 -4.42 0.16
N TRP A 229 19.51 -4.43 -1.14
CA TRP A 229 18.54 -5.35 -1.75
C TRP A 229 18.92 -6.81 -1.62
N PRO A 230 20.19 -7.25 -1.85
CA PRO A 230 20.60 -8.63 -1.62
C PRO A 230 20.30 -9.08 -0.18
N TRP A 231 20.64 -8.25 0.81
CA TRP A 231 20.33 -8.53 2.20
C TRP A 231 18.82 -8.58 2.46
N LEU A 232 18.05 -7.59 2.00
CA LEU A 232 16.60 -7.53 2.20
C LEU A 232 15.91 -8.77 1.61
N MET A 233 16.24 -9.17 0.38
CA MET A 233 15.69 -10.37 -0.25
C MET A 233 16.03 -11.65 0.53
N SER A 234 17.22 -11.70 1.12
CA SER A 234 17.63 -12.80 2.02
C SER A 234 16.80 -12.83 3.31
N GLU A 235 16.49 -11.66 3.92
CA GLU A 235 15.64 -11.56 5.10
C GLU A 235 14.20 -12.02 4.81
N LEU A 236 13.64 -11.61 3.67
CA LEU A 236 12.30 -12.06 3.27
C LEU A 236 12.23 -13.57 3.07
N LYS A 237 13.29 -14.18 2.50
CA LYS A 237 13.40 -15.65 2.40
C LYS A 237 13.44 -16.30 3.80
N ARG A 238 14.20 -15.71 4.73
CA ARG A 238 14.33 -16.20 6.11
C ARG A 238 13.02 -16.12 6.89
N CYS A 239 12.24 -15.06 6.66
CA CYS A 239 10.91 -14.88 7.23
C CYS A 239 9.82 -15.72 6.53
N HIS A 240 10.17 -16.54 5.54
CA HIS A 240 9.21 -17.33 4.75
C HIS A 240 8.11 -16.49 4.11
N PHE A 241 8.41 -15.25 3.72
CA PHE A 241 7.44 -14.39 3.03
C PHE A 241 6.89 -15.10 1.80
N GLY A 242 5.57 -15.17 1.69
CA GLY A 242 4.87 -15.87 0.61
C GLY A 242 3.97 -14.98 -0.26
N GLY A 243 3.98 -13.67 0.00
CA GLY A 243 3.11 -12.69 -0.65
C GLY A 243 3.60 -12.16 -1.99
N THR A 244 3.12 -10.99 -2.36
CA THR A 244 3.45 -10.30 -3.62
C THR A 244 4.30 -9.06 -3.33
N LEU A 245 5.27 -8.78 -4.19
CA LEU A 245 6.04 -7.54 -4.21
C LEU A 245 5.38 -6.57 -5.19
N ILE A 246 5.09 -5.35 -4.78
CA ILE A 246 4.53 -4.30 -5.63
C ILE A 246 5.56 -3.17 -5.76
N LEU A 247 6.04 -2.93 -6.97
CA LEU A 247 6.88 -1.77 -7.26
C LEU A 247 6.05 -0.50 -7.09
N GLU A 248 6.35 0.27 -6.07
CA GLU A 248 5.69 1.53 -5.78
C GLU A 248 6.66 2.69 -6.05
N LEU A 249 6.66 3.15 -7.29
CA LEU A 249 7.66 4.09 -7.80
C LEU A 249 7.04 5.45 -8.07
N SER A 250 7.75 6.52 -7.76
CA SER A 250 7.39 7.87 -8.20
C SER A 250 7.77 8.09 -9.66
N SER A 251 6.87 8.72 -10.43
CA SER A 251 7.23 9.24 -11.75
C SER A 251 8.16 10.45 -11.62
N ARG A 252 9.11 10.58 -12.55
CA ARG A 252 9.99 11.74 -12.63
C ARG A 252 9.28 12.88 -13.35
N GLU A 253 9.75 14.09 -13.13
CA GLU A 253 9.19 15.26 -13.82
C GLU A 253 9.21 15.05 -15.35
N ASN A 254 8.08 15.26 -16.00
CA ASN A 254 7.87 15.06 -17.44
C ASN A 254 8.17 13.64 -17.96
N GLU A 255 8.19 12.61 -17.09
CA GLU A 255 8.42 11.23 -17.51
C GLU A 255 7.22 10.71 -18.32
N SER A 256 7.49 10.17 -19.50
CA SER A 256 6.45 9.53 -20.32
C SER A 256 6.06 8.16 -19.78
N VAL A 257 4.83 7.69 -20.08
CA VAL A 257 4.39 6.35 -19.67
C VAL A 257 5.35 5.25 -20.13
N PRO A 258 5.84 5.23 -21.40
CA PRO A 258 6.82 4.24 -21.82
C PRO A 258 8.16 4.30 -21.05
N ALA A 259 8.63 5.49 -20.69
CA ALA A 259 9.87 5.67 -19.93
C ALA A 259 9.71 5.15 -18.50
N MET A 260 8.62 5.49 -17.83
CA MET A 260 8.28 4.98 -16.50
C MET A 260 8.18 3.46 -16.50
N LEU A 261 7.48 2.87 -17.48
CA LEU A 261 7.36 1.42 -17.61
C LEU A 261 8.69 0.73 -17.94
N ALA A 262 9.57 1.38 -18.69
CA ALA A 262 10.93 0.85 -18.92
C ALA A 262 11.73 0.79 -17.62
N ARG A 263 11.65 1.82 -16.79
CA ARG A 263 12.29 1.88 -15.46
C ARG A 263 11.70 0.83 -14.50
N ALA A 264 10.38 0.68 -14.48
CA ALA A 264 9.70 -0.34 -13.69
C ALA A 264 10.11 -1.77 -14.12
N ARG A 265 10.24 -2.04 -15.42
CA ARG A 265 10.77 -3.32 -15.92
C ARG A 265 12.20 -3.58 -15.45
N HIS A 266 13.07 -2.58 -15.54
CA HIS A 266 14.44 -2.71 -15.07
C HIS A 266 14.50 -3.04 -13.56
N ALA A 267 13.69 -2.36 -12.75
CA ALA A 267 13.54 -2.65 -11.32
C ALA A 267 13.05 -4.09 -11.06
N ARG A 268 12.03 -4.54 -11.80
CA ARG A 268 11.55 -5.92 -11.72
C ARG A 268 12.64 -6.93 -12.04
N ASP A 269 13.36 -6.71 -13.13
CA ASP A 269 14.40 -7.63 -13.61
C ASP A 269 15.58 -7.67 -12.62
N PHE A 270 15.94 -6.51 -12.02
CA PHE A 270 16.92 -6.42 -10.94
C PHE A 270 16.52 -7.27 -9.72
N LEU A 271 15.28 -7.12 -9.23
CA LEU A 271 14.80 -7.91 -8.09
C LEU A 271 14.69 -9.40 -8.42
N THR A 272 14.27 -9.73 -9.64
CA THR A 272 14.16 -11.12 -10.09
C THR A 272 15.53 -11.81 -10.07
N ALA A 273 16.60 -11.11 -10.41
CA ALA A 273 17.95 -11.65 -10.37
C ALA A 273 18.45 -11.93 -8.92
N LEU A 274 17.81 -11.36 -7.89
CA LEU A 274 18.10 -11.59 -6.47
C LEU A 274 17.25 -12.69 -5.82
N MET A 275 16.22 -13.19 -6.50
CA MET A 275 15.35 -14.27 -6.01
C MET A 275 16.04 -15.63 -6.08
#